data_1e37b8be58321153fef9aa3e24be8b36
#
_entry.id   1e37b8be58321153fef9aa3e24be8b36
#
_cell.length_a   1.000
_cell.length_b   1.000
_cell.length_c   1.000
_cell.angle_alpha   90.00
_cell.angle_beta   90.00
_cell.angle_gamma   90.00
#
_symmetry.space_group_name_H-M   'P 1'
#
loop_
_entity.id
_entity.type
_entity.pdbx_description
1 polymer ?
#
loop_
_entity_poly.entity_id
_entity_poly.type
_entity_poly.pdbx_seq_one_letter_code
_entity_poly.pdbx_strand_id
1 'polypeptide(L)'
;MKERILSQLYGIWIKDKDSDPYLQKITEELEMPQEDIRTAAGTALHYMIHDYSRFRVETIDSFFQSVMRNLARELELGANLNIELNNMEVLSDAVDSMIEKLDRQSPVLYWLLEYIEERIADDKRWNVSGEIKNFGRNIFDEGYIEKGNGLREKLRDKDCIKNYRETLQAILEEVQEQMKGFADQFFGILDTNGVKVEDLKNGSRGIASYFNKLQSGKLDDSVRNVTVEKCLDCPDEWVKKTSPIRNAILGLAEKELIPLLNESEKYRSRNNMLANSCQLSLRHVNNIRLLANIDEEVRELNHENNRFLLSDTNALLHNLVKEGDSSFVFEKIGTTIRNVMIDEFQDTSRMQWDNFRLLLLEGLSQGADSLIVGDVKQSIYRWRNG
;
A
#
# COMPACT_ATOMS: atom_id res chain seq x y z
N MET A 1 25.09 2.86 -19.56
CA MET A 1 25.49 1.45 -19.37
C MET A 1 26.08 0.83 -20.65
N LYS A 2 25.36 0.77 -21.76
CA LYS A 2 25.79 0.13 -23.02
C LYS A 2 27.17 0.60 -23.52
N GLU A 3 27.37 1.92 -23.64
CA GLU A 3 28.65 2.53 -24.02
C GLU A 3 29.77 2.13 -23.06
N ARG A 4 29.52 2.12 -21.74
CA ARG A 4 30.53 1.73 -20.74
C ARG A 4 30.98 0.28 -20.89
N ILE A 5 30.05 -0.66 -21.16
CA ILE A 5 30.39 -2.07 -21.38
C ILE A 5 31.27 -2.23 -22.61
N LEU A 6 30.88 -1.64 -23.75
CA LEU A 6 31.63 -1.72 -24.98
C LEU A 6 33.04 -1.06 -24.85
N SER A 7 33.10 0.09 -24.20
CA SER A 7 34.32 0.83 -23.93
C SER A 7 35.30 0.03 -23.05
N GLN A 8 34.81 -0.64 -22.01
CA GLN A 8 35.65 -1.45 -21.13
C GLN A 8 36.12 -2.73 -21.80
N LEU A 9 35.28 -3.42 -22.59
CA LEU A 9 35.70 -4.57 -23.36
C LEU A 9 36.78 -4.20 -24.40
N TYR A 10 36.61 -3.05 -25.04
CA TYR A 10 37.61 -2.52 -25.97
C TYR A 10 38.92 -2.19 -25.25
N GLY A 11 38.89 -1.48 -24.15
CA GLY A 11 40.06 -1.12 -23.36
C GLY A 11 40.83 -2.35 -22.85
N ILE A 12 40.13 -3.38 -22.36
CA ILE A 12 40.76 -4.65 -21.95
C ILE A 12 41.49 -5.30 -23.13
N TRP A 13 40.84 -5.34 -24.29
CA TRP A 13 41.40 -5.96 -25.51
C TRP A 13 42.66 -5.23 -26.00
N ILE A 14 42.65 -3.89 -26.10
CA ILE A 14 43.77 -3.07 -26.58
C ILE A 14 44.84 -2.77 -25.52
N LYS A 15 44.70 -3.30 -24.29
CA LYS A 15 45.62 -3.09 -23.15
C LYS A 15 45.64 -1.65 -22.66
N ASP A 16 44.49 -1.00 -22.64
CA ASP A 16 44.32 0.33 -22.05
C ASP A 16 44.39 0.26 -20.55
N LYS A 17 45.21 1.14 -19.92
CA LYS A 17 45.42 1.20 -18.48
C LYS A 17 44.19 1.56 -17.69
N ASP A 18 43.27 2.32 -18.29
CA ASP A 18 42.03 2.72 -17.63
C ASP A 18 41.10 1.52 -17.41
N SER A 19 41.30 0.43 -18.12
CA SER A 19 40.56 -0.82 -17.99
C SER A 19 41.26 -1.88 -17.12
N ASP A 20 42.46 -1.62 -16.62
CA ASP A 20 43.19 -2.55 -15.75
C ASP A 20 42.46 -2.93 -14.47
N PRO A 21 41.74 -2.03 -13.77
CA PRO A 21 40.97 -2.40 -12.59
C PRO A 21 39.88 -3.45 -12.89
N TYR A 22 39.25 -3.36 -14.05
CA TYR A 22 38.25 -4.34 -14.49
C TYR A 22 38.92 -5.68 -14.88
N LEU A 23 40.04 -5.61 -15.57
CA LEU A 23 40.82 -6.80 -15.91
C LEU A 23 41.23 -7.59 -14.67
N GLN A 24 41.73 -6.89 -13.61
CA GLN A 24 42.11 -7.54 -12.36
C GLN A 24 40.94 -8.25 -11.72
N LYS A 25 39.80 -7.57 -11.58
CA LYS A 25 38.59 -8.18 -11.01
C LYS A 25 38.12 -9.39 -11.79
N ILE A 26 38.09 -9.31 -13.12
CA ILE A 26 37.69 -10.45 -13.98
C ILE A 26 38.68 -11.61 -13.84
N THR A 27 40.00 -11.30 -13.70
CA THR A 27 41.03 -12.32 -13.48
C THR A 27 40.82 -13.06 -12.16
N GLU A 28 40.46 -12.32 -11.08
CA GLU A 28 40.17 -12.88 -9.76
C GLU A 28 38.89 -13.71 -9.75
N GLU A 29 37.83 -13.23 -10.40
CA GLU A 29 36.51 -13.88 -10.43
C GLU A 29 36.47 -15.13 -11.31
N LEU A 30 37.12 -15.10 -12.46
CA LEU A 30 37.09 -16.21 -13.42
C LEU A 30 38.29 -17.16 -13.27
N GLU A 31 39.27 -16.84 -12.43
CA GLU A 31 40.53 -17.60 -12.25
C GLU A 31 41.25 -17.90 -13.56
N MET A 32 41.16 -16.97 -14.52
CA MET A 32 41.73 -17.12 -15.87
C MET A 32 42.95 -16.24 -16.05
N PRO A 33 43.94 -16.67 -16.91
CA PRO A 33 45.06 -15.81 -17.26
C PRO A 33 44.63 -14.53 -17.96
N GLN A 34 45.29 -13.40 -17.65
CA GLN A 34 44.92 -12.09 -18.20
C GLN A 34 44.93 -12.06 -19.76
N GLU A 35 45.84 -12.77 -20.43
CA GLU A 35 45.88 -12.80 -21.90
C GLU A 35 44.68 -13.55 -22.50
N ASP A 36 44.17 -14.56 -21.80
CA ASP A 36 42.95 -15.28 -22.23
C ASP A 36 41.72 -14.37 -22.06
N ILE A 37 41.64 -13.60 -20.94
CA ILE A 37 40.59 -12.62 -20.74
C ILE A 37 40.63 -11.51 -21.79
N ARG A 38 41.81 -11.02 -22.17
CA ARG A 38 41.96 -10.01 -23.22
C ARG A 38 41.47 -10.55 -24.58
N THR A 39 41.81 -11.77 -24.88
CA THR A 39 41.38 -12.43 -26.12
C THR A 39 39.85 -12.63 -26.10
N ALA A 40 39.31 -13.08 -24.98
CA ALA A 40 37.87 -13.25 -24.81
C ALA A 40 37.10 -11.90 -24.88
N ALA A 41 37.64 -10.81 -24.31
CA ALA A 41 37.06 -9.48 -24.42
C ALA A 41 36.99 -8.99 -25.88
N GLY A 42 38.05 -9.19 -26.67
CA GLY A 42 38.05 -8.88 -28.10
C GLY A 42 37.02 -9.70 -28.90
N THR A 43 36.91 -10.98 -28.59
CA THR A 43 35.90 -11.87 -29.17
C THR A 43 34.49 -11.45 -28.82
N ALA A 44 34.23 -11.17 -27.55
CA ALA A 44 32.92 -10.71 -27.07
C ALA A 44 32.53 -9.37 -27.74
N LEU A 45 33.47 -8.43 -27.80
CA LEU A 45 33.25 -7.14 -28.45
C LEU A 45 32.92 -7.32 -29.96
N HIS A 46 33.64 -8.22 -30.66
CA HIS A 46 33.38 -8.53 -32.05
C HIS A 46 31.94 -9.04 -32.24
N TYR A 47 31.50 -10.02 -31.44
CA TYR A 47 30.13 -10.52 -31.51
C TYR A 47 29.09 -9.45 -31.19
N MET A 48 29.31 -8.63 -30.15
CA MET A 48 28.39 -7.54 -29.77
C MET A 48 28.24 -6.49 -30.86
N ILE A 49 29.29 -6.18 -31.63
CA ILE A 49 29.24 -5.18 -32.71
C ILE A 49 28.60 -5.78 -33.98
N HIS A 50 28.92 -7.02 -34.32
CA HIS A 50 28.36 -7.66 -35.52
C HIS A 50 26.91 -8.08 -35.39
N ASP A 51 26.46 -8.41 -34.20
CA ASP A 51 25.06 -8.74 -33.90
C ASP A 51 24.48 -7.82 -32.82
N TYR A 52 24.57 -6.52 -33.11
CA TYR A 52 24.20 -5.46 -32.17
C TYR A 52 22.74 -5.53 -31.71
N SER A 53 21.87 -6.12 -32.53
CA SER A 53 20.46 -6.34 -32.21
C SER A 53 20.25 -7.30 -31.02
N ARG A 54 21.18 -8.23 -30.80
CA ARG A 54 21.15 -9.17 -29.68
C ARG A 54 21.67 -8.57 -28.36
N PHE A 55 22.46 -7.49 -28.43
CA PHE A 55 22.95 -6.78 -27.26
C PHE A 55 21.96 -5.68 -26.88
N ARG A 56 20.90 -6.06 -26.16
CA ARG A 56 19.86 -5.15 -25.71
C ARG A 56 20.18 -4.63 -24.29
N VAL A 57 20.29 -3.31 -24.14
CA VAL A 57 20.40 -2.61 -22.86
C VAL A 57 19.34 -1.54 -22.87
N GLU A 58 18.30 -1.72 -22.07
CA GLU A 58 17.13 -0.86 -22.04
C GLU A 58 16.55 -0.82 -20.64
N THR A 59 15.64 0.11 -20.37
CA THR A 59 14.91 0.13 -19.11
C THR A 59 13.88 -0.99 -19.07
N ILE A 60 13.51 -1.43 -17.87
CA ILE A 60 12.47 -2.44 -17.65
C ILE A 60 11.18 -2.05 -18.38
N ASP A 61 10.77 -0.78 -18.26
CA ASP A 61 9.56 -0.29 -18.92
C ASP A 61 9.66 -0.30 -20.45
N SER A 62 10.82 0.06 -21.03
CA SER A 62 11.04 -0.02 -22.48
C SER A 62 10.97 -1.44 -22.99
N PHE A 63 11.49 -2.38 -22.21
CA PHE A 63 11.39 -3.81 -22.53
C PHE A 63 9.93 -4.25 -22.59
N PHE A 64 9.13 -3.98 -21.54
CA PHE A 64 7.72 -4.37 -21.52
C PHE A 64 6.90 -3.67 -22.61
N GLN A 65 7.18 -2.41 -22.94
CA GLN A 65 6.56 -1.74 -24.10
C GLN A 65 6.83 -2.47 -25.41
N SER A 66 8.08 -2.91 -25.62
CA SER A 66 8.46 -3.69 -26.81
C SER A 66 7.70 -5.03 -26.87
N VAL A 67 7.57 -5.69 -25.73
CA VAL A 67 6.78 -6.92 -25.58
C VAL A 67 5.33 -6.67 -25.96
N MET A 68 4.71 -5.64 -25.40
CA MET A 68 3.32 -5.28 -25.65
C MET A 68 3.04 -4.95 -27.12
N ARG A 69 3.95 -4.22 -27.77
CA ARG A 69 3.82 -3.94 -29.22
C ARG A 69 3.82 -5.23 -30.05
N ASN A 70 4.62 -6.21 -29.67
CA ASN A 70 4.70 -7.49 -30.36
C ASN A 70 3.44 -8.34 -30.13
N LEU A 71 2.79 -8.19 -28.96
CA LEU A 71 1.59 -8.90 -28.59
C LEU A 71 0.29 -8.11 -28.88
N ALA A 72 0.39 -6.90 -29.44
CA ALA A 72 -0.76 -6.02 -29.63
C ALA A 72 -1.91 -6.67 -30.41
N ARG A 73 -1.62 -7.52 -31.39
CA ARG A 73 -2.62 -8.23 -32.18
C ARG A 73 -3.34 -9.30 -31.38
N GLU A 74 -2.62 -10.05 -30.57
CA GLU A 74 -3.15 -11.11 -29.72
C GLU A 74 -3.99 -10.57 -28.56
N LEU A 75 -3.66 -9.35 -28.14
CA LEU A 75 -4.37 -8.63 -27.09
C LEU A 75 -5.58 -7.83 -27.59
N GLU A 76 -5.91 -7.99 -28.89
CA GLU A 76 -6.98 -7.22 -29.54
C GLU A 76 -6.79 -5.69 -29.41
N LEU A 77 -5.56 -5.25 -29.19
CA LEU A 77 -5.21 -3.84 -29.12
C LEU A 77 -5.14 -3.27 -30.54
N GLY A 78 -5.73 -2.12 -30.75
CA GLY A 78 -5.78 -1.49 -32.07
C GLY A 78 -4.39 -1.29 -32.70
N ALA A 79 -4.30 -1.40 -34.05
CA ALA A 79 -3.03 -1.28 -34.77
C ALA A 79 -2.31 0.07 -34.57
N ASN A 80 -3.03 1.11 -34.17
CA ASN A 80 -2.53 2.47 -33.90
C ASN A 80 -2.54 2.79 -32.39
N LEU A 81 -2.04 1.89 -31.57
CA LEU A 81 -1.98 2.08 -30.13
C LEU A 81 -1.00 3.18 -29.76
N ASN A 82 -1.48 4.26 -29.18
CA ASN A 82 -0.69 5.32 -28.61
C ASN A 82 -0.34 4.99 -27.15
N ILE A 83 0.93 4.74 -26.87
CA ILE A 83 1.37 4.53 -25.48
C ILE A 83 1.54 5.89 -24.84
N GLU A 84 0.72 6.14 -23.80
CA GLU A 84 0.77 7.37 -23.03
C GLU A 84 1.65 7.17 -21.79
N LEU A 85 2.60 8.07 -21.61
CA LEU A 85 3.55 8.04 -20.50
C LEU A 85 3.11 8.91 -19.32
N ASN A 86 2.25 9.89 -19.62
CA ASN A 86 1.81 10.90 -18.64
C ASN A 86 0.48 10.52 -18.00
N ASN A 87 0.53 9.59 -17.06
CA ASN A 87 -0.67 9.17 -16.30
C ASN A 87 -1.40 10.35 -15.66
N MET A 88 -0.68 11.41 -15.27
CA MET A 88 -1.28 12.57 -14.59
C MET A 88 -2.09 13.46 -15.53
N GLU A 89 -1.72 13.57 -16.79
CA GLU A 89 -2.47 14.30 -17.81
C GLU A 89 -3.77 13.56 -18.11
N VAL A 90 -3.69 12.24 -18.34
CA VAL A 90 -4.89 11.41 -18.56
C VAL A 90 -5.84 11.46 -17.37
N LEU A 91 -5.31 11.39 -16.15
CA LEU A 91 -6.11 11.53 -14.94
C LEU A 91 -6.77 12.90 -14.83
N SER A 92 -6.03 13.95 -15.18
CA SER A 92 -6.58 15.32 -15.17
C SER A 92 -7.75 15.45 -16.13
N ASP A 93 -7.59 14.97 -17.38
CA ASP A 93 -8.62 14.99 -18.40
C ASP A 93 -9.85 14.18 -17.96
N ALA A 94 -9.62 12.99 -17.38
CA ALA A 94 -10.69 12.12 -16.90
C ALA A 94 -11.48 12.74 -15.75
N VAL A 95 -10.80 13.34 -14.77
CA VAL A 95 -11.48 14.01 -13.65
C VAL A 95 -12.26 15.24 -14.15
N ASP A 96 -11.71 16.02 -15.06
CA ASP A 96 -12.39 17.18 -15.62
C ASP A 96 -13.60 16.74 -16.44
N SER A 97 -13.49 15.71 -17.30
CA SER A 97 -14.60 15.10 -18.04
C SER A 97 -15.69 14.54 -17.11
N MET A 98 -15.28 13.83 -16.07
CA MET A 98 -16.22 13.29 -15.06
C MET A 98 -17.02 14.43 -14.40
N ILE A 99 -16.36 15.55 -14.05
CA ILE A 99 -17.01 16.70 -13.43
C ILE A 99 -17.97 17.39 -14.42
N GLU A 100 -17.58 17.53 -15.68
CA GLU A 100 -18.43 18.12 -16.73
C GLU A 100 -19.67 17.30 -17.05
N LYS A 101 -19.60 15.96 -16.96
CA LYS A 101 -20.71 15.04 -17.17
C LYS A 101 -21.69 14.98 -15.99
N LEU A 102 -21.43 15.66 -14.86
CA LEU A 102 -22.30 15.62 -13.69
C LEU A 102 -23.63 16.30 -13.96
N ASP A 103 -24.71 15.57 -13.76
CA ASP A 103 -26.07 16.09 -13.72
C ASP A 103 -26.67 16.02 -12.31
N ARG A 104 -27.87 16.62 -12.13
CA ARG A 104 -28.55 16.66 -10.83
C ARG A 104 -28.98 15.29 -10.30
N GLN A 105 -29.01 14.26 -11.15
CA GLN A 105 -29.41 12.89 -10.80
C GLN A 105 -28.18 11.98 -10.64
N SER A 106 -26.98 12.48 -10.93
CA SER A 106 -25.74 11.72 -10.83
C SER A 106 -25.44 11.33 -9.36
N PRO A 107 -25.30 10.05 -9.06
CA PRO A 107 -24.85 9.62 -7.73
C PRO A 107 -23.50 10.22 -7.35
N VAL A 108 -22.63 10.44 -8.33
CA VAL A 108 -21.29 11.04 -8.13
C VAL A 108 -21.41 12.46 -7.60
N LEU A 109 -22.40 13.24 -8.07
CA LEU A 109 -22.64 14.61 -7.57
C LEU A 109 -22.96 14.60 -6.07
N TYR A 110 -23.80 13.67 -5.58
CA TYR A 110 -24.12 13.59 -4.16
C TYR A 110 -22.87 13.27 -3.33
N TRP A 111 -22.03 12.35 -3.78
CA TRP A 111 -20.79 12.00 -3.07
C TRP A 111 -19.78 13.13 -3.08
N LEU A 112 -19.74 13.88 -4.17
CA LEU A 112 -18.90 15.07 -4.28
C LEU A 112 -19.35 16.16 -3.31
N LEU A 113 -20.66 16.38 -3.20
CA LEU A 113 -21.24 17.33 -2.26
C LEU A 113 -20.98 16.91 -0.80
N GLU A 114 -21.20 15.65 -0.45
CA GLU A 114 -20.85 15.13 0.89
C GLU A 114 -19.36 15.34 1.19
N TYR A 115 -18.48 15.09 0.22
CA TYR A 115 -17.05 15.34 0.38
C TYR A 115 -16.72 16.81 0.60
N ILE A 116 -17.35 17.71 -0.16
CA ILE A 116 -17.19 19.17 0.00
C ILE A 116 -17.67 19.62 1.38
N GLU A 117 -18.82 19.13 1.82
CA GLU A 117 -19.39 19.45 3.13
C GLU A 117 -18.46 18.98 4.27
N GLU A 118 -17.91 17.77 4.19
CA GLU A 118 -16.93 17.27 5.16
C GLU A 118 -15.67 18.16 5.18
N ARG A 119 -15.20 18.61 4.02
CA ARG A 119 -14.02 19.49 3.93
C ARG A 119 -14.26 20.89 4.49
N ILE A 120 -15.44 21.45 4.25
CA ILE A 120 -15.85 22.75 4.83
C ILE A 120 -15.95 22.63 6.35
N ALA A 121 -16.52 21.53 6.87
CA ALA A 121 -16.61 21.28 8.32
C ALA A 121 -15.23 21.16 8.98
N ASP A 122 -14.23 20.68 8.24
CA ASP A 122 -12.83 20.56 8.69
C ASP A 122 -12.00 21.85 8.51
N ASP A 123 -12.60 22.96 8.10
CA ASP A 123 -11.94 24.26 7.80
C ASP A 123 -10.83 24.14 6.71
N LYS A 124 -10.95 23.16 5.79
CA LYS A 124 -9.99 22.91 4.72
C LYS A 124 -10.41 23.63 3.45
N ARG A 125 -9.41 23.97 2.60
CA ARG A 125 -9.68 24.59 1.30
C ARG A 125 -10.53 23.67 0.42
N TRP A 126 -11.48 24.25 -0.32
CA TRP A 126 -12.45 23.56 -1.16
C TRP A 126 -12.03 23.41 -2.65
N ASN A 127 -10.72 23.42 -2.94
CA ASN A 127 -10.26 23.11 -4.29
C ASN A 127 -10.39 21.59 -4.54
N VAL A 128 -11.63 21.19 -4.75
CA VAL A 128 -12.03 19.79 -4.85
C VAL A 128 -11.37 19.10 -6.04
N SER A 129 -11.27 19.78 -7.20
CA SER A 129 -10.68 19.18 -8.40
C SER A 129 -9.23 18.73 -8.17
N GLY A 130 -8.40 19.60 -7.57
CA GLY A 130 -6.99 19.26 -7.29
C GLY A 130 -6.83 18.09 -6.31
N GLU A 131 -7.72 17.99 -5.32
CA GLU A 131 -7.68 16.89 -4.34
C GLU A 131 -8.20 15.58 -4.92
N ILE A 132 -9.25 15.64 -5.75
CA ILE A 132 -9.75 14.47 -6.47
C ILE A 132 -8.67 13.93 -7.40
N LYS A 133 -7.96 14.82 -8.15
CA LYS A 133 -6.84 14.44 -9.01
C LYS A 133 -5.71 13.78 -8.19
N ASN A 134 -5.36 14.36 -7.04
CA ASN A 134 -4.36 13.76 -6.16
C ASN A 134 -4.78 12.40 -5.62
N PHE A 135 -6.03 12.27 -5.21
CA PHE A 135 -6.57 10.99 -4.74
C PHE A 135 -6.68 9.96 -5.87
N GLY A 136 -7.11 10.40 -7.06
CA GLY A 136 -7.24 9.59 -8.26
C GLY A 136 -5.93 8.90 -8.69
N ARG A 137 -4.75 9.44 -8.31
CA ARG A 137 -3.45 8.80 -8.60
C ARG A 137 -3.36 7.36 -8.11
N ASN A 138 -4.10 7.02 -7.05
CA ASN A 138 -4.09 5.68 -6.50
C ASN A 138 -4.61 4.60 -7.47
N ILE A 139 -5.32 4.95 -8.55
CA ILE A 139 -5.72 3.98 -9.58
C ILE A 139 -4.53 3.39 -10.33
N PHE A 140 -3.39 4.08 -10.34
CA PHE A 140 -2.16 3.64 -10.98
C PHE A 140 -1.23 2.89 -10.03
N ASP A 141 -1.59 2.76 -8.75
CA ASP A 141 -0.82 1.99 -7.79
C ASP A 141 -0.97 0.50 -8.08
N GLU A 142 0.15 -0.25 -8.05
CA GLU A 142 0.15 -1.68 -8.31
C GLU A 142 -0.82 -2.44 -7.41
N GLY A 143 -0.96 -2.04 -6.14
CA GLY A 143 -1.90 -2.65 -5.21
C GLY A 143 -3.37 -2.47 -5.61
N TYR A 144 -3.73 -1.35 -6.26
CA TYR A 144 -5.06 -1.13 -6.82
C TYR A 144 -5.24 -1.94 -8.11
N ILE A 145 -4.23 -1.93 -8.99
CA ILE A 145 -4.25 -2.63 -10.27
C ILE A 145 -4.34 -4.15 -10.05
N GLU A 146 -3.58 -4.71 -9.10
CA GLU A 146 -3.57 -6.15 -8.78
C GLU A 146 -4.94 -6.65 -8.30
N LYS A 147 -5.65 -5.85 -7.51
CA LYS A 147 -7.00 -6.16 -7.02
C LYS A 147 -8.09 -5.89 -8.07
N GLY A 148 -7.79 -5.15 -9.06
CA GLY A 148 -8.39 -4.85 -10.36
C GLY A 148 -9.89 -5.08 -10.48
N ASN A 149 -10.30 -6.04 -11.31
CA ASN A 149 -11.69 -6.26 -11.68
C ASN A 149 -12.61 -6.54 -10.49
N GLY A 150 -12.18 -7.37 -9.53
CA GLY A 150 -13.01 -7.71 -8.37
C GLY A 150 -13.24 -6.51 -7.43
N LEU A 151 -12.30 -5.58 -7.35
CA LEU A 151 -12.50 -4.34 -6.59
C LEU A 151 -13.45 -3.40 -7.32
N ARG A 152 -13.31 -3.25 -8.65
CA ARG A 152 -14.19 -2.43 -9.48
C ARG A 152 -15.65 -2.89 -9.39
N GLU A 153 -15.90 -4.19 -9.52
CA GLU A 153 -17.24 -4.76 -9.38
C GLU A 153 -17.85 -4.46 -8.01
N LYS A 154 -17.08 -4.65 -6.94
CA LYS A 154 -17.55 -4.35 -5.58
C LYS A 154 -17.80 -2.85 -5.36
N LEU A 155 -17.00 -1.98 -5.96
CA LEU A 155 -17.18 -0.54 -5.82
C LEU A 155 -18.34 0.02 -6.64
N ARG A 156 -18.71 -0.68 -7.74
CA ARG A 156 -19.93 -0.38 -8.52
C ARG A 156 -21.21 -0.75 -7.78
N ASP A 157 -21.16 -1.77 -6.92
CA ASP A 157 -22.31 -2.18 -6.14
C ASP A 157 -22.59 -1.15 -5.03
N LYS A 158 -23.69 -0.42 -5.19
CA LYS A 158 -24.15 0.59 -4.23
C LYS A 158 -24.45 -0.01 -2.85
N ASP A 159 -24.94 -1.23 -2.80
CA ASP A 159 -25.31 -1.91 -1.56
C ASP A 159 -24.04 -2.39 -0.81
N CYS A 160 -22.99 -2.78 -1.51
CA CYS A 160 -21.72 -3.18 -0.90
C CYS A 160 -21.15 -2.07 0.00
N ILE A 161 -21.09 -0.85 -0.51
CA ILE A 161 -20.55 0.28 0.27
C ILE A 161 -21.49 0.71 1.39
N LYS A 162 -22.79 0.67 1.15
CA LYS A 162 -23.79 0.94 2.18
C LYS A 162 -23.67 -0.06 3.32
N ASN A 163 -23.66 -1.36 3.02
CA ASN A 163 -23.50 -2.42 4.01
C ASN A 163 -22.17 -2.31 4.77
N TYR A 164 -21.09 -1.93 4.08
CA TYR A 164 -19.79 -1.68 4.72
C TYR A 164 -19.86 -0.53 5.72
N ARG A 165 -20.50 0.60 5.36
CA ARG A 165 -20.70 1.76 6.25
C ARG A 165 -21.54 1.37 7.48
N GLU A 166 -22.67 0.68 7.26
CA GLU A 166 -23.54 0.21 8.33
C GLU A 166 -22.82 -0.76 9.28
N THR A 167 -21.98 -1.65 8.73
CA THR A 167 -21.16 -2.57 9.53
C THR A 167 -20.16 -1.81 10.41
N LEU A 168 -19.47 -0.80 9.86
CA LEU A 168 -18.51 0.00 10.64
C LEU A 168 -19.23 0.83 11.74
N GLN A 169 -20.41 1.35 11.45
CA GLN A 169 -21.21 2.07 12.44
C GLN A 169 -21.68 1.14 13.56
N ALA A 170 -22.18 -0.06 13.23
CA ALA A 170 -22.58 -1.06 14.21
C ALA A 170 -21.42 -1.46 15.13
N ILE A 171 -20.21 -1.63 14.60
CA ILE A 171 -19.00 -1.90 15.41
C ILE A 171 -18.72 -0.74 16.37
N LEU A 172 -18.85 0.51 15.92
CA LEU A 172 -18.63 1.68 16.80
C LEU A 172 -19.67 1.73 17.93
N GLU A 173 -20.93 1.44 17.63
CA GLU A 173 -22.00 1.35 18.61
C GLU A 173 -21.72 0.23 19.63
N GLU A 174 -21.35 -0.97 19.18
CA GLU A 174 -20.98 -2.08 20.05
C GLU A 174 -19.82 -1.73 20.99
N VAL A 175 -18.77 -1.08 20.46
CA VAL A 175 -17.63 -0.60 21.26
C VAL A 175 -18.09 0.40 22.33
N GLN A 176 -18.95 1.34 21.98
CA GLN A 176 -19.47 2.33 22.92
C GLN A 176 -20.33 1.70 24.01
N GLU A 177 -21.24 0.79 23.64
CA GLU A 177 -22.09 0.08 24.58
C GLU A 177 -21.27 -0.78 25.55
N GLN A 178 -20.27 -1.51 25.05
CA GLN A 178 -19.39 -2.32 25.88
C GLN A 178 -18.63 -1.47 26.90
N MET A 179 -18.06 -0.35 26.47
CA MET A 179 -17.28 0.51 27.38
C MET A 179 -18.18 1.26 28.38
N LYS A 180 -19.37 1.65 27.95
CA LYS A 180 -20.41 2.19 28.85
C LYS A 180 -20.83 1.15 29.87
N GLY A 181 -20.97 -0.13 29.46
CA GLY A 181 -21.32 -1.22 30.36
C GLY A 181 -20.34 -1.37 31.53
N PHE A 182 -19.05 -1.18 31.34
CA PHE A 182 -18.06 -1.17 32.41
C PHE A 182 -18.27 0.01 33.39
N ALA A 183 -18.62 1.18 32.87
CA ALA A 183 -18.93 2.33 33.70
C ALA A 183 -20.20 2.11 34.52
N ASP A 184 -21.26 1.59 33.91
CA ASP A 184 -22.53 1.31 34.58
C ASP A 184 -22.33 0.21 35.63
N GLN A 185 -21.53 -0.82 35.40
CA GLN A 185 -21.16 -1.80 36.42
C GLN A 185 -20.42 -1.19 37.59
N PHE A 186 -19.45 -0.30 37.33
CA PHE A 186 -18.71 0.38 38.38
C PHE A 186 -19.65 1.19 39.30
N PHE A 187 -20.50 2.01 38.71
CA PHE A 187 -21.45 2.81 39.51
C PHE A 187 -22.49 1.93 40.19
N GLY A 188 -22.93 0.84 39.56
CA GLY A 188 -23.85 -0.13 40.16
C GLY A 188 -23.24 -0.85 41.37
N ILE A 189 -21.96 -1.24 41.31
CA ILE A 189 -21.24 -1.80 42.48
C ILE A 189 -21.18 -0.83 43.63
N LEU A 190 -20.88 0.44 43.36
CA LEU A 190 -20.84 1.48 44.39
C LEU A 190 -22.22 1.68 45.05
N ASP A 191 -23.27 1.78 44.24
CA ASP A 191 -24.63 1.99 44.72
C ASP A 191 -25.14 0.81 45.57
N THR A 192 -24.90 -0.43 45.09
CA THR A 192 -25.28 -1.67 45.80
C THR A 192 -24.63 -1.78 47.19
N ASN A 193 -23.39 -1.28 47.30
CA ASN A 193 -22.64 -1.31 48.56
C ASN A 193 -22.79 -0.02 49.40
N GLY A 194 -23.66 0.92 48.99
CA GLY A 194 -23.90 2.18 49.70
C GLY A 194 -22.67 3.10 49.73
N VAL A 195 -21.73 2.95 48.79
CA VAL A 195 -20.52 3.78 48.69
C VAL A 195 -20.76 4.91 47.71
N LYS A 196 -20.54 6.16 48.18
CA LYS A 196 -20.64 7.32 47.30
C LYS A 196 -19.31 7.62 46.62
N VAL A 197 -19.36 8.26 45.46
CA VAL A 197 -18.13 8.67 44.71
C VAL A 197 -17.23 9.56 45.57
N GLU A 198 -17.81 10.39 46.45
CA GLU A 198 -17.11 11.27 47.41
C GLU A 198 -16.31 10.51 48.46
N ASP A 199 -16.68 9.26 48.76
CA ASP A 199 -15.97 8.38 49.72
C ASP A 199 -14.69 7.81 49.13
N LEU A 200 -14.59 7.77 47.81
CA LEU A 200 -13.37 7.34 47.08
C LEU A 200 -12.29 8.41 47.19
N LYS A 201 -11.03 7.98 46.98
CA LYS A 201 -9.88 8.86 46.92
C LYS A 201 -10.03 9.86 45.77
N ASN A 202 -9.95 11.14 46.07
CA ASN A 202 -10.15 12.26 45.15
C ASN A 202 -11.58 12.40 44.58
N GLY A 203 -12.57 11.62 45.04
CA GLY A 203 -13.96 11.70 44.59
C GLY A 203 -14.11 11.61 43.07
N SER A 204 -14.92 12.51 42.52
CA SER A 204 -15.16 12.56 41.05
C SER A 204 -13.93 12.82 40.17
N ARG A 205 -12.85 13.38 40.78
CA ARG A 205 -11.56 13.60 40.08
C ARG A 205 -10.61 12.41 40.19
N GLY A 206 -10.94 11.41 41.02
CA GLY A 206 -10.19 10.18 41.22
C GLY A 206 -10.48 9.14 40.11
N ILE A 207 -10.55 7.89 40.55
CA ILE A 207 -10.83 6.78 39.64
C ILE A 207 -12.21 6.86 38.97
N ALA A 208 -13.21 7.49 39.62
CA ALA A 208 -14.51 7.71 39.00
C ALA A 208 -14.46 8.55 37.74
N SER A 209 -13.45 9.43 37.58
CA SER A 209 -13.22 10.18 36.35
C SER A 209 -12.90 9.27 35.15
N TYR A 210 -12.25 8.15 35.40
CA TYR A 210 -11.96 7.14 34.36
C TYR A 210 -13.28 6.55 33.82
N PHE A 211 -14.13 6.05 34.70
CA PHE A 211 -15.42 5.46 34.30
C PHE A 211 -16.37 6.47 33.65
N ASN A 212 -16.38 7.72 34.14
CA ASN A 212 -17.13 8.80 33.47
C ASN A 212 -16.66 9.08 32.07
N LYS A 213 -15.34 9.00 31.81
CA LYS A 213 -14.79 9.14 30.45
C LYS A 213 -15.20 7.98 29.58
N LEU A 214 -15.16 6.73 30.06
CA LEU A 214 -15.67 5.57 29.32
C LEU A 214 -17.16 5.73 29.01
N GLN A 215 -17.96 6.20 29.92
CA GLN A 215 -19.40 6.46 29.72
C GLN A 215 -19.65 7.52 28.64
N SER A 216 -18.74 8.50 28.50
CA SER A 216 -18.79 9.54 27.48
C SER A 216 -18.16 9.08 26.10
N GLY A 217 -17.73 7.83 26.01
CA GLY A 217 -17.13 7.30 24.79
C GLY A 217 -15.67 7.69 24.54
N LYS A 218 -14.98 8.27 25.55
CA LYS A 218 -13.57 8.63 25.44
C LYS A 218 -12.69 7.45 25.78
N LEU A 219 -11.91 6.97 24.79
CA LEU A 219 -11.11 5.74 24.89
C LEU A 219 -9.60 5.93 24.70
N ASP A 220 -9.17 7.13 24.33
CA ASP A 220 -7.77 7.44 24.03
C ASP A 220 -6.84 7.26 25.25
N ASP A 221 -5.54 7.24 25.04
CA ASP A 221 -4.55 6.99 26.08
C ASP A 221 -4.53 8.04 27.20
N SER A 222 -5.12 9.23 26.99
CA SER A 222 -5.27 10.25 28.04
C SER A 222 -6.25 9.82 29.15
N VAL A 223 -7.05 8.77 28.90
CA VAL A 223 -7.95 8.19 29.89
C VAL A 223 -7.19 7.44 30.97
N ARG A 224 -6.13 6.72 30.59
CA ARG A 224 -5.22 6.01 31.50
C ARG A 224 -4.19 6.99 32.07
N ASN A 225 -4.49 7.57 33.19
CA ASN A 225 -3.61 8.47 33.91
C ASN A 225 -2.92 7.79 35.10
N VAL A 226 -2.02 8.50 35.78
CA VAL A 226 -1.29 8.00 36.96
C VAL A 226 -2.22 7.48 38.07
N THR A 227 -3.42 8.04 38.22
CA THR A 227 -4.41 7.58 39.20
C THR A 227 -4.92 6.20 38.82
N VAL A 228 -5.27 5.99 37.56
CA VAL A 228 -5.71 4.69 37.06
C VAL A 228 -4.60 3.64 37.24
N GLU A 229 -3.36 3.96 36.85
CA GLU A 229 -2.22 3.04 37.02
C GLU A 229 -2.03 2.59 38.48
N LYS A 230 -2.13 3.50 39.42
CA LYS A 230 -2.02 3.15 40.83
C LYS A 230 -3.20 2.31 41.36
N CYS A 231 -4.39 2.55 40.81
CA CYS A 231 -5.59 1.81 41.21
C CYS A 231 -5.67 0.39 40.64
N LEU A 232 -4.89 0.05 39.62
CA LEU A 232 -4.90 -1.29 39.01
C LEU A 232 -4.45 -2.38 39.97
N ASP A 233 -3.48 -2.08 40.87
CA ASP A 233 -2.84 -3.09 41.71
C ASP A 233 -2.92 -2.74 43.22
N CYS A 234 -3.33 -1.52 43.59
CA CYS A 234 -3.25 -1.04 44.97
C CYS A 234 -4.61 -0.64 45.52
N PRO A 235 -5.23 -1.46 46.41
CA PRO A 235 -6.52 -1.13 47.03
C PRO A 235 -6.51 0.17 47.85
N ASP A 236 -5.37 0.50 48.48
CA ASP A 236 -5.19 1.73 49.24
C ASP A 236 -5.36 3.02 48.42
N GLU A 237 -5.16 2.93 47.10
CA GLU A 237 -5.36 4.07 46.23
C GLU A 237 -6.83 4.40 45.93
N TRP A 238 -7.75 3.48 46.26
CA TRP A 238 -9.18 3.65 46.06
C TRP A 238 -9.87 4.48 47.15
N VAL A 239 -9.27 4.59 48.33
CA VAL A 239 -9.93 5.18 49.51
C VAL A 239 -9.06 6.20 50.21
N LYS A 240 -9.69 7.18 50.85
CA LYS A 240 -9.01 8.15 51.74
C LYS A 240 -8.54 7.46 53.01
N LYS A 241 -7.35 7.80 53.51
CA LYS A 241 -6.81 7.25 54.76
C LYS A 241 -7.70 7.52 55.97
N THR A 242 -8.45 8.62 55.95
CA THR A 242 -9.34 9.10 57.04
C THR A 242 -10.80 8.69 56.85
N SER A 243 -11.12 7.86 55.87
CA SER A 243 -12.52 7.45 55.63
C SER A 243 -13.03 6.50 56.71
N PRO A 244 -14.23 6.74 57.27
CA PRO A 244 -14.83 5.87 58.31
C PRO A 244 -15.19 4.48 57.75
N ILE A 245 -15.42 4.35 56.44
CA ILE A 245 -15.76 3.10 55.74
C ILE A 245 -14.58 2.50 54.99
N ARG A 246 -13.35 2.86 55.39
CA ARG A 246 -12.12 2.47 54.69
C ARG A 246 -12.02 0.96 54.48
N ASN A 247 -12.24 0.16 55.52
CA ASN A 247 -12.10 -1.30 55.43
C ASN A 247 -13.14 -1.94 54.49
N ALA A 248 -14.36 -1.38 54.43
CA ALA A 248 -15.38 -1.82 53.50
C ALA A 248 -14.98 -1.53 52.06
N ILE A 249 -14.43 -0.33 51.77
CA ILE A 249 -13.98 0.06 50.44
C ILE A 249 -12.74 -0.76 50.01
N LEU A 250 -11.82 -1.04 50.93
CA LEU A 250 -10.68 -1.89 50.64
C LEU A 250 -11.08 -3.31 50.18
N GLY A 251 -12.01 -3.93 50.97
CA GLY A 251 -12.54 -5.24 50.62
C GLY A 251 -13.31 -5.25 49.29
N LEU A 252 -14.05 -4.16 49.01
CA LEU A 252 -14.75 -3.99 47.75
C LEU A 252 -13.78 -3.79 46.57
N ALA A 253 -12.73 -3.00 46.79
CA ALA A 253 -11.71 -2.76 45.80
C ALA A 253 -10.98 -4.07 45.37
N GLU A 254 -10.57 -4.88 46.35
CA GLU A 254 -9.89 -6.14 46.10
C GLU A 254 -10.78 -7.15 45.37
N LYS A 255 -12.06 -7.25 45.76
CA LYS A 255 -12.95 -8.28 45.24
C LYS A 255 -13.59 -7.94 43.91
N GLU A 256 -13.96 -6.69 43.69
CA GLU A 256 -14.78 -6.30 42.54
C GLU A 256 -14.19 -5.16 41.72
N LEU A 257 -13.70 -4.06 42.33
CA LEU A 257 -13.36 -2.86 41.58
C LEU A 257 -12.04 -2.97 40.84
N ILE A 258 -11.01 -3.61 41.41
CA ILE A 258 -9.74 -3.84 40.77
C ILE A 258 -9.87 -4.86 39.60
N PRO A 259 -10.55 -5.99 39.79
CA PRO A 259 -10.85 -6.87 38.66
C PRO A 259 -11.59 -6.17 37.52
N LEU A 260 -12.62 -5.41 37.83
CA LEU A 260 -13.40 -4.64 36.86
C LEU A 260 -12.52 -3.61 36.10
N LEU A 261 -11.66 -2.89 36.82
CA LEU A 261 -10.74 -1.91 36.23
C LEU A 261 -9.74 -2.56 35.31
N ASN A 262 -9.15 -3.67 35.72
CA ASN A 262 -8.20 -4.44 34.90
C ASN A 262 -8.85 -4.96 33.62
N GLU A 263 -10.06 -5.48 33.73
CA GLU A 263 -10.81 -5.96 32.58
C GLU A 263 -11.16 -4.80 31.64
N SER A 264 -11.69 -3.70 32.18
CA SER A 264 -12.03 -2.52 31.38
C SER A 264 -10.83 -1.93 30.64
N GLU A 265 -9.63 -1.87 31.26
CA GLU A 265 -8.41 -1.41 30.59
C GLU A 265 -7.95 -2.33 29.46
N LYS A 266 -8.08 -3.63 29.64
CA LYS A 266 -7.78 -4.61 28.60
C LYS A 266 -8.65 -4.39 27.34
N TYR A 267 -9.96 -4.18 27.56
CA TYR A 267 -10.89 -3.90 26.47
C TYR A 267 -10.72 -2.49 25.91
N ARG A 268 -10.48 -1.46 26.76
CA ARG A 268 -10.32 -0.09 26.32
C ARG A 268 -9.24 0.07 25.25
N SER A 269 -8.05 -0.47 25.48
CA SER A 269 -6.94 -0.37 24.51
C SER A 269 -7.29 -0.98 23.16
N ARG A 270 -7.87 -2.19 23.18
CA ARG A 270 -8.33 -2.86 21.95
C ARG A 270 -9.43 -2.09 21.25
N ASN A 271 -10.42 -1.64 22.00
CA ASN A 271 -11.58 -0.93 21.50
C ASN A 271 -11.23 0.47 20.97
N ASN A 272 -10.24 1.14 21.56
CA ASN A 272 -9.71 2.40 21.04
C ASN A 272 -9.09 2.19 19.64
N MET A 273 -8.29 1.16 19.48
CA MET A 273 -7.70 0.83 18.16
C MET A 273 -8.78 0.48 17.13
N LEU A 274 -9.79 -0.31 17.52
CA LEU A 274 -10.90 -0.69 16.67
C LEU A 274 -11.76 0.52 16.27
N ALA A 275 -12.12 1.37 17.23
CA ALA A 275 -12.90 2.59 17.00
C ALA A 275 -12.16 3.56 16.07
N ASN A 276 -10.87 3.79 16.30
CA ASN A 276 -10.05 4.63 15.41
C ASN A 276 -9.99 4.07 13.99
N SER A 277 -9.83 2.76 13.84
CA SER A 277 -9.81 2.11 12.53
C SER A 277 -11.14 2.27 11.79
N CYS A 278 -12.27 2.07 12.50
CA CYS A 278 -13.60 2.27 11.93
C CYS A 278 -13.85 3.74 11.53
N GLN A 279 -13.47 4.69 12.38
CA GLN A 279 -13.63 6.12 12.11
C GLN A 279 -12.79 6.57 10.91
N LEU A 280 -11.54 6.11 10.81
CA LEU A 280 -10.68 6.39 9.66
C LEU A 280 -11.27 5.79 8.38
N SER A 281 -11.78 4.57 8.44
CA SER A 281 -12.41 3.92 7.29
C SER A 281 -13.67 4.67 6.84
N LEU A 282 -14.50 5.10 7.78
CA LEU A 282 -15.72 5.87 7.49
C LEU A 282 -15.42 7.23 6.83
N ARG A 283 -14.32 7.91 7.24
CA ARG A 283 -13.88 9.16 6.61
C ARG A 283 -13.52 9.00 5.14
N HIS A 284 -13.01 7.83 4.75
CA HIS A 284 -12.51 7.59 3.40
C HIS A 284 -13.46 6.78 2.52
N VAL A 285 -14.60 6.37 3.05
CA VAL A 285 -15.56 5.52 2.30
C VAL A 285 -16.09 6.22 1.04
N ASN A 286 -16.33 7.53 1.10
CA ASN A 286 -16.77 8.30 -0.06
C ASN A 286 -15.65 8.44 -1.10
N ASN A 287 -14.40 8.55 -0.66
CA ASN A 287 -13.24 8.60 -1.54
C ASN A 287 -13.08 7.29 -2.34
N ILE A 288 -13.37 6.14 -1.73
CA ILE A 288 -13.29 4.85 -2.43
C ILE A 288 -14.31 4.76 -3.57
N ARG A 289 -15.53 5.29 -3.38
CA ARG A 289 -16.53 5.38 -4.44
C ARG A 289 -16.07 6.24 -5.60
N LEU A 290 -15.52 7.41 -5.28
CA LEU A 290 -15.00 8.34 -6.27
C LEU A 290 -13.86 7.71 -7.09
N LEU A 291 -13.01 6.90 -6.45
CA LEU A 291 -11.91 6.21 -7.12
C LEU A 291 -12.40 5.26 -8.23
N ALA A 292 -13.49 4.52 -8.00
CA ALA A 292 -14.07 3.63 -9.01
C ALA A 292 -14.60 4.40 -10.22
N ASN A 293 -15.22 5.56 -10.00
CA ASN A 293 -15.72 6.39 -11.11
C ASN A 293 -14.59 7.03 -11.91
N ILE A 294 -13.52 7.48 -11.22
CA ILE A 294 -12.33 8.00 -11.90
C ILE A 294 -11.66 6.90 -12.76
N ASP A 295 -11.51 5.69 -12.23
CA ASP A 295 -10.94 4.56 -12.97
C ASP A 295 -11.79 4.21 -14.21
N GLU A 296 -13.11 4.25 -14.09
CA GLU A 296 -14.03 4.03 -15.21
C GLU A 296 -13.88 5.11 -16.28
N GLU A 297 -13.88 6.39 -15.91
CA GLU A 297 -13.72 7.49 -16.85
C GLU A 297 -12.34 7.48 -17.54
N VAL A 298 -11.26 7.16 -16.80
CA VAL A 298 -9.92 7.00 -17.39
C VAL A 298 -9.93 5.91 -18.46
N ARG A 299 -10.61 4.79 -18.21
CA ARG A 299 -10.70 3.67 -19.18
C ARG A 299 -11.53 4.03 -20.39
N GLU A 300 -12.64 4.71 -20.21
CA GLU A 300 -13.48 5.19 -21.31
C GLU A 300 -12.69 6.14 -22.21
N LEU A 301 -12.08 7.18 -21.65
CA LEU A 301 -11.28 8.14 -22.41
C LEU A 301 -10.08 7.50 -23.12
N ASN A 302 -9.42 6.53 -22.48
CA ASN A 302 -8.32 5.80 -23.10
C ASN A 302 -8.81 4.95 -24.28
N HIS A 303 -9.97 4.30 -24.15
CA HIS A 303 -10.58 3.54 -25.22
C HIS A 303 -10.99 4.44 -26.39
N GLU A 304 -11.65 5.56 -26.13
CA GLU A 304 -12.09 6.52 -27.15
C GLU A 304 -10.90 7.12 -27.94
N ASN A 305 -9.79 7.38 -27.25
CA ASN A 305 -8.59 7.97 -27.84
C ASN A 305 -7.58 6.94 -28.35
N ASN A 306 -7.89 5.65 -28.33
CA ASN A 306 -6.95 4.55 -28.62
C ASN A 306 -5.61 4.71 -27.87
N ARG A 307 -5.69 5.15 -26.61
CA ARG A 307 -4.54 5.31 -25.71
C ARG A 307 -4.37 4.08 -24.83
N PHE A 308 -3.13 3.73 -24.54
CA PHE A 308 -2.76 2.70 -23.60
C PHE A 308 -1.76 3.26 -22.59
N LEU A 309 -2.06 3.14 -21.30
CA LEU A 309 -1.17 3.65 -20.27
C LEU A 309 0.00 2.70 -20.02
N LEU A 310 1.19 3.27 -19.83
CA LEU A 310 2.36 2.48 -19.48
C LEU A 310 2.17 1.70 -18.17
N SER A 311 1.48 2.26 -17.19
CA SER A 311 1.13 1.58 -15.94
C SER A 311 0.34 0.30 -16.14
N ASP A 312 -0.51 0.24 -17.16
CA ASP A 312 -1.34 -0.93 -17.45
C ASP A 312 -0.55 -2.06 -18.15
N THR A 313 0.61 -1.73 -18.76
CA THR A 313 1.47 -2.70 -19.45
C THR A 313 1.90 -3.85 -18.54
N ASN A 314 2.37 -3.51 -17.34
CA ASN A 314 2.83 -4.50 -16.36
C ASN A 314 1.69 -5.39 -15.86
N ALA A 315 0.51 -4.80 -15.65
CA ALA A 315 -0.69 -5.52 -15.20
C ALA A 315 -1.21 -6.48 -16.26
N LEU A 316 -1.25 -6.03 -17.51
CA LEU A 316 -1.74 -6.86 -18.61
C LEU A 316 -0.82 -8.06 -18.85
N LEU A 317 0.51 -7.85 -18.86
CA LEU A 317 1.48 -8.93 -18.93
C LEU A 317 1.38 -9.90 -17.76
N HIS A 318 1.20 -9.37 -16.53
CA HIS A 318 1.02 -10.19 -15.34
C HIS A 318 -0.21 -11.10 -15.43
N ASN A 319 -1.33 -10.59 -15.94
CA ASN A 319 -2.54 -11.36 -16.12
C ASN A 319 -2.36 -12.44 -17.19
N LEU A 320 -1.75 -12.11 -18.33
CA LEU A 320 -1.43 -13.09 -19.40
C LEU A 320 -0.55 -14.23 -18.89
N VAL A 321 0.42 -13.89 -18.07
CA VAL A 321 1.35 -14.85 -17.47
C VAL A 321 0.65 -15.74 -16.44
N LYS A 322 -0.30 -15.22 -15.64
CA LYS A 322 -1.06 -15.98 -14.65
C LYS A 322 -2.08 -16.95 -15.25
N GLU A 323 -2.69 -16.59 -16.37
CA GLU A 323 -3.75 -17.39 -16.99
C GLU A 323 -3.23 -18.65 -17.74
N GLY A 324 -1.94 -18.91 -17.71
CA GLY A 324 -1.35 -20.18 -18.14
C GLY A 324 -0.77 -20.19 -19.55
N ASP A 325 -0.87 -19.11 -20.30
CA ASP A 325 -0.27 -18.96 -21.63
C ASP A 325 1.16 -18.36 -21.57
N SER A 326 1.87 -18.59 -20.46
CA SER A 326 3.24 -18.12 -20.31
C SER A 326 4.15 -18.60 -21.44
N SER A 327 3.99 -19.85 -21.90
CA SER A 327 4.76 -20.38 -23.01
C SER A 327 4.53 -19.62 -24.31
N PHE A 328 3.30 -19.17 -24.58
CA PHE A 328 2.95 -18.40 -25.78
C PHE A 328 3.57 -17.00 -25.78
N VAL A 329 3.50 -16.29 -24.64
CA VAL A 329 4.14 -14.98 -24.51
C VAL A 329 5.66 -15.11 -24.71
N PHE A 330 6.27 -16.15 -24.14
CA PHE A 330 7.70 -16.39 -24.23
C PHE A 330 8.12 -16.99 -25.55
N GLU A 331 7.32 -17.81 -26.20
CA GLU A 331 7.58 -18.32 -27.54
C GLU A 331 7.67 -17.17 -28.55
N LYS A 332 6.81 -16.16 -28.43
CA LYS A 332 6.84 -15.00 -29.33
C LYS A 332 7.94 -13.97 -29.00
N ILE A 333 8.28 -13.79 -27.72
CA ILE A 333 9.31 -12.85 -27.29
C ILE A 333 10.65 -13.55 -27.15
N GLY A 334 10.64 -14.77 -26.70
CA GLY A 334 11.73 -15.43 -26.00
C GLY A 334 12.58 -16.37 -26.82
N THR A 335 12.31 -16.56 -28.12
CA THR A 335 13.24 -17.38 -28.96
C THR A 335 14.63 -16.77 -29.04
N THR A 336 14.83 -15.57 -28.49
CA THR A 336 16.09 -14.81 -28.60
C THR A 336 16.70 -14.32 -27.30
N ILE A 337 15.99 -14.31 -26.18
CA ILE A 337 16.52 -13.82 -24.89
C ILE A 337 16.97 -15.02 -24.06
N ARG A 338 18.27 -15.28 -24.05
CA ARG A 338 18.86 -16.37 -23.27
C ARG A 338 19.36 -15.91 -21.91
N ASN A 339 20.07 -14.78 -21.88
CA ASN A 339 20.71 -14.26 -20.70
C ASN A 339 20.06 -12.94 -20.29
N VAL A 340 19.64 -12.81 -19.04
CA VAL A 340 19.04 -11.60 -18.49
C VAL A 340 19.93 -11.04 -17.39
N MET A 341 20.28 -9.77 -17.51
CA MET A 341 21.00 -9.02 -16.49
C MET A 341 20.10 -7.87 -16.01
N ILE A 342 19.81 -7.83 -14.72
CA ILE A 342 19.04 -6.76 -14.09
C ILE A 342 19.96 -6.02 -13.14
N ASP A 343 20.14 -4.73 -13.37
CA ASP A 343 20.88 -3.82 -12.51
C ASP A 343 19.89 -2.99 -11.68
N GLU A 344 20.33 -2.49 -10.52
CA GLU A 344 19.49 -1.72 -9.59
C GLU A 344 18.19 -2.46 -9.22
N PHE A 345 18.28 -3.76 -8.95
CA PHE A 345 17.12 -4.62 -8.69
C PHE A 345 16.23 -4.14 -7.55
N GLN A 346 16.77 -3.40 -6.58
CA GLN A 346 16.03 -2.82 -5.47
C GLN A 346 14.96 -1.80 -5.92
N ASP A 347 15.05 -1.31 -7.15
CA ASP A 347 14.09 -0.36 -7.72
C ASP A 347 13.03 -1.05 -8.61
N THR A 348 13.11 -2.38 -8.72
CA THR A 348 12.16 -3.21 -9.47
C THR A 348 10.92 -3.46 -8.61
N SER A 349 9.72 -3.19 -9.15
CA SER A 349 8.49 -3.49 -8.46
C SER A 349 8.19 -4.99 -8.41
N ARG A 350 7.34 -5.42 -7.48
CA ARG A 350 6.93 -6.81 -7.36
C ARG A 350 6.28 -7.33 -8.65
N MET A 351 5.41 -6.54 -9.27
CA MET A 351 4.75 -6.91 -10.51
C MET A 351 5.72 -7.04 -11.67
N GLN A 352 6.69 -6.13 -11.79
CA GLN A 352 7.77 -6.21 -12.77
C GLN A 352 8.61 -7.47 -12.55
N TRP A 353 8.95 -7.78 -11.29
CA TRP A 353 9.69 -8.99 -10.95
C TRP A 353 8.92 -10.26 -11.32
N ASP A 354 7.64 -10.35 -10.99
CA ASP A 354 6.83 -11.52 -11.30
C ASP A 354 6.78 -11.77 -12.81
N ASN A 355 6.76 -10.71 -13.62
CA ASN A 355 6.85 -10.79 -15.08
C ASN A 355 8.22 -11.26 -15.57
N PHE A 356 9.32 -10.73 -14.99
CA PHE A 356 10.68 -11.15 -15.38
C PHE A 356 11.06 -12.54 -14.90
N ARG A 357 10.57 -12.93 -13.74
CA ARG A 357 10.92 -14.21 -13.11
C ARG A 357 10.74 -15.39 -14.04
N LEU A 358 9.70 -15.37 -14.85
CA LEU A 358 9.44 -16.47 -15.80
C LEU A 358 10.46 -16.50 -16.94
N LEU A 359 10.87 -15.35 -17.48
CA LEU A 359 11.96 -15.27 -18.46
C LEU A 359 13.27 -15.82 -17.89
N LEU A 360 13.58 -15.48 -16.65
CA LEU A 360 14.77 -15.98 -15.96
C LEU A 360 14.72 -17.49 -15.77
N LEU A 361 13.57 -18.03 -15.32
CA LEU A 361 13.40 -19.46 -15.12
C LEU A 361 13.49 -20.24 -16.44
N GLU A 362 12.95 -19.71 -17.53
CA GLU A 362 13.06 -20.30 -18.84
C GLU A 362 14.52 -20.31 -19.33
N GLY A 363 15.24 -19.19 -19.21
CA GLY A 363 16.67 -19.14 -19.54
C GLY A 363 17.50 -20.13 -18.73
N LEU A 364 17.27 -20.19 -17.41
CA LEU A 364 17.96 -21.13 -16.52
C LEU A 364 17.66 -22.59 -16.90
N SER A 365 16.42 -22.91 -17.28
CA SER A 365 16.05 -24.27 -17.71
C SER A 365 16.78 -24.73 -18.95
N GLN A 366 17.17 -23.76 -19.80
CA GLN A 366 17.96 -23.98 -21.02
C GLN A 366 19.48 -23.91 -20.79
N GLY A 367 19.92 -23.79 -19.54
CA GLY A 367 21.33 -23.70 -19.17
C GLY A 367 21.99 -22.34 -19.46
N ALA A 368 21.19 -21.28 -19.54
CA ALA A 368 21.70 -19.92 -19.69
C ALA A 368 21.94 -19.27 -18.31
N ASP A 369 23.00 -18.46 -18.21
CA ASP A 369 23.32 -17.70 -17.00
C ASP A 369 22.57 -16.37 -17.00
N SER A 370 22.11 -15.96 -15.81
CA SER A 370 21.47 -14.66 -15.59
C SER A 370 22.06 -13.98 -14.35
N LEU A 371 22.05 -12.66 -14.33
CA LEU A 371 22.65 -11.88 -13.25
C LEU A 371 21.65 -10.83 -12.72
N ILE A 372 21.48 -10.79 -11.39
CA ILE A 372 20.70 -9.76 -10.70
C ILE A 372 21.65 -9.03 -9.76
N VAL A 373 21.70 -7.70 -9.91
CA VAL A 373 22.54 -6.82 -9.09
C VAL A 373 21.66 -5.80 -8.40
N GLY A 374 21.81 -5.66 -7.08
CA GLY A 374 21.05 -4.69 -6.30
C GLY A 374 21.55 -4.56 -4.86
N ASP A 375 21.23 -3.44 -4.23
CA ASP A 375 21.52 -3.17 -2.82
C ASP A 375 20.25 -2.70 -2.12
N VAL A 376 19.73 -3.54 -1.22
CA VAL A 376 18.49 -3.26 -0.45
C VAL A 376 18.57 -1.93 0.32
N LYS A 377 19.77 -1.50 0.72
CA LYS A 377 19.97 -0.23 1.45
C LYS A 377 19.82 1.01 0.57
N GLN A 378 19.94 0.84 -0.74
CA GLN A 378 19.79 1.91 -1.73
C GLN A 378 18.36 2.04 -2.27
N SER A 379 17.44 1.17 -1.85
CA SER A 379 16.03 1.23 -2.27
C SER A 379 15.37 2.54 -1.86
N ILE A 380 14.93 3.33 -2.83
CA ILE A 380 14.21 4.60 -2.64
C ILE A 380 12.75 4.52 -3.10
N TYR A 381 12.35 3.42 -3.74
CA TYR A 381 11.01 3.22 -4.31
C TYR A 381 10.13 2.27 -3.49
N ARG A 382 10.27 2.25 -2.15
CA ARG A 382 9.42 1.47 -1.25
C ARG A 382 7.92 1.68 -1.44
N TRP A 383 7.53 2.86 -1.88
CA TRP A 383 6.15 3.21 -2.18
C TRP A 383 5.58 2.52 -3.43
N ARG A 384 6.45 1.91 -4.28
CA ARG A 384 6.08 1.06 -5.41
C ARG A 384 6.08 -0.44 -5.09
N ASN A 385 6.13 -0.84 -3.81
CA ASN A 385 6.29 -2.23 -3.38
C ASN A 385 7.59 -2.90 -3.91
N GLY A 386 8.62 -2.10 -4.13
CA GLY A 386 9.97 -2.56 -4.45
C GLY A 386 10.79 -2.93 -3.23
#